data_abce42e4f16e358d7679571d9067b4db
#
_entry.id   abce42e4f16e358d7679571d9067b4db
#
_cell.length_a   1.000
_cell.length_b   1.000
_cell.length_c   1.000
_cell.angle_alpha   90.00
_cell.angle_beta   90.00
_cell.angle_gamma   90.00
#
_symmetry.space_group_name_H-M   'P 1'
#
loop_
_entity.id
_entity.type
_entity.pdbx_description
1 polymer ?
#
loop_
_entity_poly.entity_id
_entity_poly.type
_entity_poly.pdbx_seq_one_letter_code
_entity_poly.pdbx_strand_id
1 'polypeptide(L)'
;MHNPSHLAITGDGGVLLDLKHDRLLKLNAVGTEMWTLLTRGMSETQVVGEIAQHYGVDASRVREDLRNLLSRAEEMGLSPESVLIAERTQDILVENPPATREQDQTAQNAVPPIGDVVKAILGLALFDVILSYRSLETLCSIVRSVPVRPSCLVSDPTAVAEVSRAIERACVWYPKKVLCLQRSAVTTYLLRRRGIDAHMVVGVRAMPFLAHAWVEVQGRVVNDFPRVKTFYHSLSSY
;
A
#
# COMPACT_ATOMS: atom_id res chain seq x y z
N MET A 1 5.35 -17.09 15.29
CA MET A 1 4.67 -15.81 15.01
C MET A 1 4.33 -15.81 13.53
N HIS A 2 3.06 -16.04 13.20
CA HIS A 2 2.57 -16.02 11.82
C HIS A 2 2.49 -14.57 11.38
N ASN A 3 3.24 -14.25 10.34
CA ASN A 3 3.20 -12.92 9.76
C ASN A 3 1.98 -12.82 8.84
N PRO A 4 1.12 -11.82 8.97
CA PRO A 4 -0.06 -11.72 8.12
C PRO A 4 0.34 -11.46 6.67
N SER A 5 -0.10 -12.33 5.79
CA SER A 5 -0.11 -12.08 4.36
C SER A 5 -1.30 -11.18 4.03
N HIS A 6 -1.16 -10.32 3.04
CA HIS A 6 -2.23 -9.40 2.64
C HIS A 6 -2.84 -9.86 1.30
N LEU A 7 -4.16 -9.99 1.27
CA LEU A 7 -4.93 -10.21 0.04
C LEU A 7 -5.56 -8.89 -0.40
N ALA A 8 -5.22 -8.41 -1.58
CA ALA A 8 -5.96 -7.36 -2.26
C ALA A 8 -6.81 -7.96 -3.36
N ILE A 9 -8.11 -7.68 -3.30
CA ILE A 9 -9.09 -8.08 -4.32
C ILE A 9 -9.27 -6.91 -5.28
N THR A 10 -9.15 -7.19 -6.58
CA THR A 10 -9.36 -6.23 -7.66
C THR A 10 -10.49 -6.70 -8.56
N GLY A 11 -11.04 -5.83 -9.42
CA GLY A 11 -12.13 -6.20 -10.33
C GLY A 11 -11.83 -7.40 -11.23
N ASP A 12 -10.55 -7.64 -11.53
CA ASP A 12 -10.09 -8.69 -12.46
C ASP A 12 -9.40 -9.86 -11.77
N GLY A 13 -9.36 -9.90 -10.43
CA GLY A 13 -8.68 -10.95 -9.68
C GLY A 13 -8.16 -10.46 -8.34
N GLY A 14 -7.06 -11.03 -7.86
CA GLY A 14 -6.45 -10.67 -6.59
C GLY A 14 -4.93 -10.77 -6.59
N VAL A 15 -4.34 -10.24 -5.55
CA VAL A 15 -2.91 -10.30 -5.31
C VAL A 15 -2.68 -10.67 -3.86
N LEU A 16 -1.95 -11.75 -3.64
CA LEU A 16 -1.41 -12.11 -2.33
C LEU A 16 -0.01 -11.55 -2.20
N LEU A 17 0.25 -10.82 -1.13
CA LEU A 17 1.54 -10.22 -0.84
C LEU A 17 2.11 -10.77 0.47
N ASP A 18 3.29 -11.37 0.39
CA ASP A 18 4.13 -11.68 1.54
C ASP A 18 5.19 -10.58 1.69
N LEU A 19 4.95 -9.69 2.64
CA LEU A 19 5.85 -8.56 2.92
C LEU A 19 7.20 -9.00 3.48
N LYS A 20 7.27 -10.18 4.10
CA LYS A 20 8.49 -10.67 4.74
C LYS A 20 9.54 -11.13 3.73
N HIS A 21 9.09 -11.79 2.67
CA HIS A 21 9.95 -12.38 1.67
C HIS A 21 9.91 -11.64 0.33
N ASP A 22 9.26 -10.47 0.27
CA ASP A 22 9.04 -9.66 -0.94
C ASP A 22 8.46 -10.49 -2.10
N ARG A 23 7.54 -11.41 -1.78
CA ARG A 23 6.92 -12.31 -2.73
C ARG A 23 5.49 -11.90 -3.01
N LEU A 24 5.09 -12.11 -4.26
CA LEU A 24 3.79 -11.73 -4.76
C LEU A 24 3.21 -12.86 -5.60
N LEU A 25 1.98 -13.29 -5.27
CA LEU A 25 1.21 -14.23 -6.06
C LEU A 25 -0.02 -13.54 -6.66
N LYS A 26 -0.06 -13.48 -7.99
CA LYS A 26 -1.22 -12.98 -8.72
C LYS A 26 -2.25 -14.09 -8.88
N LEU A 27 -3.50 -13.78 -8.57
CA LEU A 27 -4.66 -14.63 -8.72
C LEU A 27 -5.57 -14.08 -9.82
N ASN A 28 -6.13 -14.97 -10.65
CA ASN A 28 -7.25 -14.61 -11.49
C ASN A 28 -8.54 -14.51 -10.65
N ALA A 29 -9.66 -14.12 -11.25
CA ALA A 29 -10.92 -13.95 -10.54
C ALA A 29 -11.34 -15.22 -9.78
N VAL A 30 -11.28 -16.37 -10.43
CA VAL A 30 -11.64 -17.67 -9.84
C VAL A 30 -10.70 -18.03 -8.69
N GLY A 31 -9.39 -17.89 -8.87
CA GLY A 31 -8.39 -18.14 -7.83
C GLY A 31 -8.56 -17.20 -6.62
N THR A 32 -8.97 -15.95 -6.86
CA THR A 32 -9.27 -14.99 -5.81
C THR A 32 -10.50 -15.40 -5.01
N GLU A 33 -11.53 -15.87 -5.69
CA GLU A 33 -12.76 -16.38 -5.05
C GLU A 33 -12.46 -17.63 -4.23
N MET A 34 -11.74 -18.62 -4.80
CA MET A 34 -11.28 -19.80 -4.08
C MET A 34 -10.52 -19.44 -2.80
N TRP A 35 -9.56 -18.53 -2.92
CA TRP A 35 -8.76 -18.06 -1.78
C TRP A 35 -9.61 -17.37 -0.72
N THR A 36 -10.55 -16.52 -1.15
CA THR A 36 -11.47 -15.82 -0.24
C THR A 36 -12.36 -16.78 0.53
N LEU A 37 -12.87 -17.83 -0.12
CA LEU A 37 -13.68 -18.84 0.54
C LEU A 37 -12.87 -19.63 1.57
N LEU A 38 -11.63 -20.00 1.26
CA LEU A 38 -10.71 -20.65 2.21
C LEU A 38 -10.44 -19.77 3.44
N THR A 39 -10.15 -18.47 3.24
CA THR A 39 -9.89 -17.54 4.35
C THR A 39 -11.12 -17.30 5.24
N ARG A 40 -12.33 -17.57 4.71
CA ARG A 40 -13.58 -17.57 5.48
C ARG A 40 -13.82 -18.88 6.26
N GLY A 41 -12.87 -19.82 6.19
CA GLY A 41 -12.93 -21.07 6.92
C GLY A 41 -13.68 -22.21 6.22
N MET A 42 -13.99 -22.07 4.93
CA MET A 42 -14.57 -23.17 4.16
C MET A 42 -13.51 -24.24 3.89
N SER A 43 -13.91 -25.50 3.97
CA SER A 43 -13.04 -26.63 3.60
C SER A 43 -12.81 -26.67 2.08
N GLU A 44 -11.69 -27.25 1.63
CA GLU A 44 -11.39 -27.42 0.21
C GLU A 44 -12.54 -28.08 -0.56
N THR A 45 -13.19 -29.07 0.04
CA THR A 45 -14.34 -29.78 -0.57
C THR A 45 -15.52 -28.82 -0.79
N GLN A 46 -15.80 -27.98 0.19
CA GLN A 46 -16.86 -26.95 0.07
C GLN A 46 -16.53 -25.92 -0.99
N VAL A 47 -15.28 -25.43 -1.02
CA VAL A 47 -14.81 -24.48 -2.05
C VAL A 47 -14.95 -25.08 -3.45
N VAL A 48 -14.53 -26.34 -3.64
CA VAL A 48 -14.68 -27.03 -4.93
C VAL A 48 -16.15 -27.12 -5.34
N GLY A 49 -17.05 -27.47 -4.43
CA GLY A 49 -18.48 -27.55 -4.71
C GLY A 49 -19.08 -26.21 -5.10
N GLU A 50 -18.78 -25.16 -4.33
CA GLU A 50 -19.28 -23.80 -4.56
C GLU A 50 -18.83 -23.24 -5.91
N ILE A 51 -17.53 -23.33 -6.21
CA ILE A 51 -16.96 -22.86 -7.47
C ILE A 51 -17.48 -23.66 -8.65
N ALA A 52 -17.57 -25.01 -8.54
CA ALA A 52 -18.09 -25.86 -9.60
C ALA A 52 -19.54 -25.50 -9.95
N GLN A 53 -20.35 -25.26 -8.92
CA GLN A 53 -21.75 -24.85 -9.07
C GLN A 53 -21.88 -23.46 -9.65
N HIS A 54 -21.09 -22.48 -9.13
CA HIS A 54 -21.16 -21.08 -9.57
C HIS A 54 -20.79 -20.91 -11.04
N TYR A 55 -19.73 -21.59 -11.48
CA TYR A 55 -19.20 -21.46 -12.85
C TYR A 55 -19.69 -22.54 -13.80
N GLY A 56 -20.47 -23.51 -13.34
CA GLY A 56 -20.97 -24.61 -14.18
C GLY A 56 -19.86 -25.50 -14.75
N VAL A 57 -18.77 -25.71 -14.01
CA VAL A 57 -17.61 -26.48 -14.45
C VAL A 57 -17.46 -27.78 -13.65
N ASP A 58 -16.71 -28.73 -14.20
CA ASP A 58 -16.48 -30.01 -13.55
C ASP A 58 -15.70 -29.87 -12.24
N ALA A 59 -16.19 -30.50 -11.16
CA ALA A 59 -15.58 -30.42 -9.84
C ALA A 59 -14.15 -31.02 -9.78
N SER A 60 -13.83 -31.98 -10.68
CA SER A 60 -12.49 -32.56 -10.76
C SER A 60 -11.47 -31.51 -11.24
N ARG A 61 -11.85 -30.71 -12.21
CA ARG A 61 -11.03 -29.60 -12.73
C ARG A 61 -10.83 -28.52 -11.67
N VAL A 62 -11.90 -28.13 -11.00
CA VAL A 62 -11.81 -27.14 -9.90
C VAL A 62 -10.89 -27.63 -8.78
N ARG A 63 -10.95 -28.93 -8.46
CA ARG A 63 -10.07 -29.52 -7.44
C ARG A 63 -8.59 -29.49 -7.85
N GLU A 64 -8.31 -29.72 -9.12
CA GLU A 64 -6.95 -29.64 -9.64
C GLU A 64 -6.44 -28.20 -9.60
N ASP A 65 -7.25 -27.24 -10.04
CA ASP A 65 -6.92 -25.80 -10.01
C ASP A 65 -6.70 -25.32 -8.57
N LEU A 66 -7.54 -25.73 -7.62
CA LEU A 66 -7.39 -25.40 -6.21
C LEU A 66 -6.09 -25.98 -5.64
N ARG A 67 -5.76 -27.23 -5.96
CA ARG A 67 -4.51 -27.87 -5.51
C ARG A 67 -3.30 -27.13 -6.06
N ASN A 68 -3.31 -26.77 -7.33
CA ASN A 68 -2.24 -25.99 -7.96
C ASN A 68 -2.07 -24.60 -7.32
N LEU A 69 -3.18 -23.96 -6.96
CA LEU A 69 -3.18 -22.69 -6.25
C LEU A 69 -2.54 -22.83 -4.87
N LEU A 70 -2.97 -23.83 -4.09
CA LEU A 70 -2.45 -24.06 -2.74
C LEU A 70 -0.97 -24.43 -2.76
N SER A 71 -0.54 -25.31 -3.68
CA SER A 71 0.89 -25.67 -3.82
C SER A 71 1.76 -24.44 -4.11
N ARG A 72 1.34 -23.56 -5.03
CA ARG A 72 2.07 -22.31 -5.32
C ARG A 72 2.10 -21.36 -4.12
N ALA A 73 1.01 -21.26 -3.39
CA ALA A 73 0.94 -20.45 -2.20
C ALA A 73 1.87 -21.00 -1.10
N GLU A 74 1.88 -22.31 -0.89
CA GLU A 74 2.73 -23.00 0.08
C GLU A 74 4.22 -22.84 -0.24
N GLU A 75 4.63 -22.97 -1.52
CA GLU A 75 5.99 -22.69 -1.97
C GLU A 75 6.44 -21.25 -1.64
N MET A 76 5.48 -20.35 -1.53
CA MET A 76 5.71 -18.95 -1.15
C MET A 76 5.56 -18.70 0.36
N GLY A 77 5.24 -19.73 1.14
CA GLY A 77 5.00 -19.61 2.59
C GLY A 77 3.68 -18.90 2.94
N LEU A 78 2.74 -18.87 1.99
CA LEU A 78 1.42 -18.27 2.17
C LEU A 78 0.42 -19.35 2.59
N SER A 79 -0.35 -19.07 3.65
CA SER A 79 -1.44 -19.94 4.10
C SER A 79 -2.75 -19.16 4.17
N PRO A 80 -3.90 -19.74 3.79
CA PRO A 80 -5.19 -19.08 3.92
C PRO A 80 -5.51 -18.62 5.34
N GLU A 81 -5.00 -19.33 6.36
CA GLU A 81 -5.20 -19.01 7.78
C GLU A 81 -4.42 -17.79 8.26
N SER A 82 -3.36 -17.40 7.53
CA SER A 82 -2.48 -16.28 7.88
C SER A 82 -2.80 -14.99 7.14
N VAL A 83 -3.84 -14.99 6.30
CA VAL A 83 -4.19 -13.83 5.46
C VAL A 83 -5.14 -12.88 6.18
N LEU A 84 -4.71 -11.64 6.37
CA LEU A 84 -5.63 -10.54 6.65
C LEU A 84 -6.26 -10.12 5.31
N ILE A 85 -7.57 -10.35 5.19
CA ILE A 85 -8.35 -9.77 4.09
C ILE A 85 -8.32 -8.25 4.34
N ALA A 86 -7.66 -7.50 3.46
CA ALA A 86 -7.92 -6.06 3.39
C ALA A 86 -9.40 -5.95 3.01
N GLU A 87 -10.21 -5.56 4.00
CA GLU A 87 -11.65 -5.38 3.78
C GLU A 87 -11.80 -4.54 2.54
N ARG A 88 -12.66 -5.04 1.65
CA ARG A 88 -13.14 -4.29 0.49
C ARG A 88 -13.52 -2.92 1.01
N THR A 89 -12.65 -1.95 0.84
CA THR A 89 -13.03 -0.56 1.04
C THR A 89 -14.00 -0.29 -0.09
N GLN A 90 -15.25 -0.71 0.18
CA GLN A 90 -16.38 -0.30 -0.62
C GLN A 90 -16.33 1.21 -0.66
N ASP A 91 -16.20 1.73 -1.87
CA ASP A 91 -16.59 3.06 -2.28
C ASP A 91 -17.24 3.92 -1.18
N ILE A 92 -16.46 4.34 -0.21
CA ILE A 92 -16.68 5.65 0.30
C ILE A 92 -16.04 6.51 -0.81
N LEU A 93 -16.88 6.95 -1.74
CA LEU A 93 -16.67 8.18 -2.45
C LEU A 93 -16.54 9.27 -1.38
N VAL A 94 -15.40 9.30 -0.71
CA VAL A 94 -14.94 10.50 -0.07
C VAL A 94 -14.58 11.37 -1.27
N GLU A 95 -15.60 12.09 -1.77
CA GLU A 95 -15.35 13.29 -2.52
C GLU A 95 -14.29 14.03 -1.73
N ASN A 96 -13.08 14.09 -2.28
CA ASN A 96 -12.09 15.00 -1.73
C ASN A 96 -12.82 16.33 -1.62
N PRO A 97 -13.06 16.86 -0.42
CA PRO A 97 -13.74 18.13 -0.31
C PRO A 97 -12.98 19.09 -1.22
N PRO A 98 -13.66 19.89 -2.04
CA PRO A 98 -13.01 20.74 -3.03
C PRO A 98 -11.93 21.53 -2.31
N ALA A 99 -10.67 21.28 -2.70
CA ALA A 99 -9.57 22.08 -2.20
C ALA A 99 -9.92 23.53 -2.55
N THR A 100 -10.09 24.36 -1.53
CA THR A 100 -10.36 25.78 -1.75
C THR A 100 -9.19 26.30 -2.58
N ARG A 101 -9.43 26.96 -3.69
CA ARG A 101 -8.39 27.50 -4.61
C ARG A 101 -7.27 28.25 -3.90
N GLU A 102 -7.59 28.88 -2.76
CA GLU A 102 -6.63 29.57 -1.89
C GLU A 102 -5.62 28.63 -1.21
N GLN A 103 -6.04 27.40 -0.84
CA GLN A 103 -5.14 26.41 -0.23
C GLN A 103 -4.15 25.83 -1.26
N ASP A 104 -4.56 25.68 -2.52
CA ASP A 104 -3.67 25.26 -3.60
C ASP A 104 -2.63 26.33 -3.95
N GLN A 105 -3.01 27.63 -3.93
CA GLN A 105 -2.08 28.74 -4.21
C GLN A 105 -1.07 28.93 -3.08
N THR A 106 -1.46 28.80 -1.82
CA THR A 106 -0.53 28.88 -0.68
C THR A 106 0.44 27.70 -0.69
N ALA A 107 -0.07 26.51 -1.03
CA ALA A 107 0.76 25.34 -1.24
C ALA A 107 1.78 25.53 -2.39
N GLN A 108 1.40 26.21 -3.47
CA GLN A 108 2.29 26.43 -4.63
C GLN A 108 3.46 27.39 -4.34
N ASN A 109 3.36 28.28 -3.38
CA ASN A 109 4.38 29.29 -3.05
C ASN A 109 5.25 28.95 -1.84
N ALA A 110 5.00 27.84 -1.15
CA ALA A 110 5.80 27.43 0.00
C ALA A 110 7.24 27.12 -0.40
N VAL A 111 8.20 27.87 0.10
CA VAL A 111 9.62 27.60 -0.10
C VAL A 111 10.10 26.71 1.04
N PRO A 112 10.49 25.45 0.77
CA PRO A 112 10.91 24.57 1.83
C PRO A 112 12.22 25.05 2.45
N PRO A 113 12.37 25.00 3.78
CA PRO A 113 13.63 25.26 4.45
C PRO A 113 14.74 24.33 3.91
N ILE A 114 15.94 24.87 3.68
CA ILE A 114 17.09 24.08 3.18
C ILE A 114 17.36 22.87 4.09
N GLY A 115 17.22 23.05 5.40
CA GLY A 115 17.39 21.96 6.39
C GLY A 115 16.45 20.78 6.16
N ASP A 116 15.25 21.01 5.64
CA ASP A 116 14.29 19.92 5.37
C ASP A 116 14.62 19.21 4.05
N VAL A 117 15.16 19.93 3.06
CA VAL A 117 15.69 19.31 1.83
C VAL A 117 16.87 18.39 2.17
N VAL A 118 17.78 18.84 3.04
CA VAL A 118 18.91 18.00 3.51
C VAL A 118 18.39 16.75 4.26
N LYS A 119 17.44 16.91 5.18
CA LYS A 119 16.81 15.77 5.89
C LYS A 119 16.13 14.82 4.90
N ALA A 120 15.48 15.35 3.87
CA ALA A 120 14.85 14.54 2.83
C ALA A 120 15.89 13.73 2.05
N ILE A 121 17.00 14.34 1.63
CA ILE A 121 18.10 13.64 0.92
C ILE A 121 18.70 12.55 1.82
N LEU A 122 18.97 12.83 3.08
CA LEU A 122 19.49 11.85 4.03
C LEU A 122 18.49 10.72 4.29
N GLY A 123 17.19 11.04 4.37
CA GLY A 123 16.12 10.07 4.47
C GLY A 123 16.06 9.16 3.25
N LEU A 124 16.12 9.72 2.03
CA LEU A 124 16.15 8.93 0.80
C LEU A 124 17.37 7.99 0.76
N ALA A 125 18.55 8.47 1.15
CA ALA A 125 19.75 7.65 1.21
C ALA A 125 19.62 6.52 2.25
N LEU A 126 19.10 6.81 3.44
CA LEU A 126 18.87 5.81 4.47
C LEU A 126 17.89 4.73 4.01
N PHE A 127 16.76 5.12 3.43
CA PHE A 127 15.77 4.15 2.95
C PHE A 127 16.25 3.40 1.69
N ASP A 128 17.11 3.99 0.86
CA ASP A 128 17.78 3.28 -0.23
C ASP A 128 18.67 2.14 0.30
N VAL A 129 19.45 2.42 1.35
CA VAL A 129 20.26 1.40 2.03
C VAL A 129 19.37 0.32 2.66
N ILE A 130 18.30 0.71 3.35
CA ILE A 130 17.38 -0.25 3.98
C ILE A 130 16.77 -1.17 2.91
N LEU A 131 16.28 -0.64 1.79
CA LEU A 131 15.71 -1.44 0.71
C LEU A 131 16.74 -2.31 -0.01
N SER A 132 18.01 -1.90 -0.02
CA SER A 132 19.09 -2.69 -0.65
C SER A 132 19.52 -3.90 0.19
N TYR A 133 19.39 -3.82 1.52
CA TYR A 133 19.89 -4.85 2.44
C TYR A 133 18.83 -5.50 3.31
N ARG A 134 17.60 -4.98 3.31
CA ARG A 134 16.49 -5.44 4.16
C ARG A 134 15.20 -5.54 3.34
N SER A 135 14.20 -6.22 3.90
CA SER A 135 12.89 -6.40 3.28
C SER A 135 12.01 -5.15 3.35
N LEU A 136 11.00 -5.11 2.49
CA LEU A 136 9.91 -4.13 2.52
C LEU A 136 9.25 -4.05 3.91
N GLU A 137 9.12 -5.19 4.60
CA GLU A 137 8.58 -5.26 5.96
C GLU A 137 9.39 -4.40 6.95
N THR A 138 10.71 -4.42 6.85
CA THR A 138 11.59 -3.60 7.71
C THR A 138 11.31 -2.12 7.49
N LEU A 139 11.17 -1.67 6.24
CA LEU A 139 10.84 -0.29 5.92
C LEU A 139 9.46 0.10 6.50
N CYS A 140 8.44 -0.71 6.26
CA CYS A 140 7.09 -0.50 6.78
C CYS A 140 7.07 -0.48 8.32
N SER A 141 7.84 -1.35 8.97
CA SER A 141 8.01 -1.38 10.43
C SER A 141 8.64 -0.10 10.97
N ILE A 142 9.67 0.43 10.30
CA ILE A 142 10.31 1.70 10.68
C ILE A 142 9.31 2.85 10.55
N VAL A 143 8.58 2.93 9.44
CA VAL A 143 7.54 3.96 9.25
C VAL A 143 6.49 3.87 10.33
N ARG A 144 6.03 2.65 10.66
CA ARG A 144 5.02 2.40 11.71
C ARG A 144 5.53 2.77 13.11
N SER A 145 6.81 2.58 13.40
CA SER A 145 7.40 2.84 14.71
C SER A 145 7.54 4.33 15.04
N VAL A 146 7.42 5.22 14.06
CA VAL A 146 7.47 6.67 14.30
C VAL A 146 6.15 7.11 14.94
N PRO A 147 6.18 7.53 16.23
CA PRO A 147 4.96 7.90 16.91
C PRO A 147 4.38 9.18 16.33
N VAL A 148 3.08 9.17 16.11
CA VAL A 148 2.33 10.40 15.87
C VAL A 148 2.16 11.10 17.21
N ARG A 149 2.73 12.29 17.38
CA ARG A 149 2.54 13.08 18.60
C ARG A 149 1.14 13.70 18.56
N PRO A 150 0.27 13.47 19.55
CA PRO A 150 -1.11 13.93 19.53
C PRO A 150 -1.30 15.46 19.66
N SER A 151 -0.24 16.24 19.57
CA SER A 151 -0.28 17.67 19.87
C SER A 151 -0.84 18.57 18.77
N CYS A 152 -1.16 18.06 17.59
CA CYS A 152 -1.77 18.87 16.53
C CYS A 152 -2.92 18.12 15.85
N LEU A 153 -4.13 18.28 16.40
CA LEU A 153 -5.39 17.83 15.77
C LEU A 153 -5.72 18.60 14.47
N VAL A 154 -4.95 19.65 14.15
CA VAL A 154 -5.11 20.43 12.91
C VAL A 154 -3.84 20.27 12.11
N SER A 155 -3.92 19.54 11.01
CA SER A 155 -2.82 19.47 10.04
C SER A 155 -2.63 20.87 9.44
N ASP A 156 -1.49 21.49 9.72
CA ASP A 156 -1.11 22.74 9.06
C ASP A 156 -0.84 22.46 7.57
N PRO A 157 -1.68 22.96 6.65
CA PRO A 157 -1.50 22.73 5.22
C PRO A 157 -0.15 23.25 4.71
N THR A 158 0.37 24.32 5.33
CA THR A 158 1.67 24.91 4.97
C THR A 158 2.81 23.96 5.30
N ALA A 159 2.79 23.34 6.48
CA ALA A 159 3.79 22.35 6.89
C ALA A 159 3.77 21.11 6.00
N VAL A 160 2.59 20.66 5.59
CA VAL A 160 2.44 19.53 4.63
C VAL A 160 3.04 19.92 3.28
N ALA A 161 2.73 21.11 2.76
CA ALA A 161 3.25 21.60 1.48
C ALA A 161 4.77 21.79 1.50
N GLU A 162 5.33 22.31 2.59
CA GLU A 162 6.78 22.45 2.77
C GLU A 162 7.50 21.12 2.71
N VAL A 163 7.00 20.09 3.44
CA VAL A 163 7.60 18.75 3.42
C VAL A 163 7.50 18.15 2.02
N SER A 164 6.34 18.20 1.38
CA SER A 164 6.15 17.67 0.03
C SER A 164 7.13 18.28 -0.96
N ARG A 165 7.33 19.60 -0.92
CA ARG A 165 8.29 20.31 -1.77
C ARG A 165 9.74 20.04 -1.42
N ALA A 166 10.06 19.87 -0.13
CA ALA A 166 11.39 19.46 0.28
C ALA A 166 11.75 18.09 -0.30
N ILE A 167 10.79 17.15 -0.30
CA ILE A 167 10.96 15.83 -0.93
C ILE A 167 11.09 15.95 -2.46
N GLU A 168 10.26 16.74 -3.12
CA GLU A 168 10.36 16.96 -4.57
C GLU A 168 11.75 17.47 -4.96
N ARG A 169 12.25 18.50 -4.26
CA ARG A 169 13.61 19.02 -4.47
C ARG A 169 14.67 17.97 -4.19
N ALA A 170 14.53 17.24 -3.09
CA ALA A 170 15.46 16.16 -2.75
C ALA A 170 15.51 15.07 -3.84
N CYS A 171 14.37 14.69 -4.42
CA CYS A 171 14.30 13.73 -5.52
C CYS A 171 15.04 14.22 -6.78
N VAL A 172 15.06 15.54 -7.05
CA VAL A 172 15.80 16.11 -8.18
C VAL A 172 17.32 16.04 -7.95
N TRP A 173 17.77 16.28 -6.72
CA TRP A 173 19.19 16.26 -6.37
C TRP A 173 19.74 14.87 -6.02
N TYR A 174 18.86 13.90 -5.81
CA TYR A 174 19.29 12.55 -5.46
C TYR A 174 19.87 11.82 -6.68
N PRO A 175 21.05 11.19 -6.57
CA PRO A 175 21.80 10.68 -7.73
C PRO A 175 21.19 9.41 -8.35
N LYS A 176 20.21 8.78 -7.68
CA LYS A 176 19.53 7.58 -8.16
C LYS A 176 18.05 7.86 -8.41
N LYS A 177 17.41 7.01 -9.23
CA LYS A 177 15.96 7.04 -9.40
C LYS A 177 15.26 6.71 -8.09
N VAL A 178 14.54 7.68 -7.54
CA VAL A 178 13.75 7.49 -6.31
C VAL A 178 12.47 6.70 -6.65
N LEU A 179 12.24 5.61 -5.93
CA LEU A 179 11.03 4.81 -6.06
C LEU A 179 9.87 5.43 -5.26
N CYS A 180 8.63 5.16 -5.69
CA CYS A 180 7.43 5.65 -5.01
C CYS A 180 7.42 5.28 -3.52
N LEU A 181 7.85 4.07 -3.18
CA LEU A 181 7.91 3.58 -1.80
C LEU A 181 8.90 4.38 -0.95
N GLN A 182 10.12 4.61 -1.43
CA GLN A 182 11.13 5.42 -0.73
C GLN A 182 10.62 6.84 -0.50
N ARG A 183 10.09 7.46 -1.56
CA ARG A 183 9.51 8.81 -1.50
C ARG A 183 8.40 8.88 -0.46
N SER A 184 7.46 7.94 -0.46
CA SER A 184 6.34 7.91 0.47
C SER A 184 6.78 7.64 1.91
N ALA A 185 7.73 6.73 2.13
CA ALA A 185 8.27 6.44 3.46
C ALA A 185 8.95 7.66 4.07
N VAL A 186 9.81 8.37 3.32
CA VAL A 186 10.49 9.59 3.80
C VAL A 186 9.47 10.70 4.06
N THR A 187 8.47 10.87 3.19
CA THR A 187 7.42 11.86 3.36
C THR A 187 6.65 11.61 4.66
N THR A 188 6.19 10.37 4.88
CA THR A 188 5.47 9.98 6.10
C THR A 188 6.33 10.19 7.34
N TYR A 189 7.59 9.77 7.30
CA TYR A 189 8.54 9.98 8.40
C TYR A 189 8.68 11.46 8.76
N LEU A 190 8.93 12.33 7.79
CA LEU A 190 9.13 13.76 8.04
C LEU A 190 7.86 14.45 8.53
N LEU A 191 6.68 14.10 7.99
CA LEU A 191 5.40 14.62 8.45
C LEU A 191 5.12 14.23 9.91
N ARG A 192 5.31 12.96 10.26
CA ARG A 192 5.13 12.48 11.65
C ARG A 192 6.11 13.13 12.61
N ARG A 193 7.35 13.35 12.19
CA ARG A 193 8.33 14.12 13.00
C ARG A 193 7.92 15.55 13.28
N ARG A 194 7.07 16.12 12.43
CA ARG A 194 6.42 17.44 12.64
C ARG A 194 5.10 17.34 13.42
N GLY A 195 4.70 16.15 13.85
CA GLY A 195 3.47 15.93 14.60
C GLY A 195 2.21 15.81 13.72
N ILE A 196 2.38 15.68 12.40
CA ILE A 196 1.27 15.53 11.46
C ILE A 196 0.94 14.03 11.35
N ASP A 197 -0.34 13.68 11.49
CA ASP A 197 -0.81 12.30 11.34
C ASP A 197 -0.87 11.93 9.84
N ALA A 198 0.22 11.36 9.38
CA ALA A 198 0.43 10.93 8.00
C ALA A 198 0.51 9.41 7.91
N HIS A 199 -0.15 8.86 6.91
CA HIS A 199 -0.18 7.42 6.65
C HIS A 199 0.41 7.11 5.27
N MET A 200 1.39 6.20 5.24
CA MET A 200 1.87 5.64 3.98
C MET A 200 0.93 4.53 3.54
N VAL A 201 0.34 4.66 2.37
CA VAL A 201 -0.55 3.68 1.78
C VAL A 201 0.16 2.98 0.65
N VAL A 202 0.09 1.65 0.63
CA VAL A 202 0.55 0.82 -0.48
C VAL A 202 -0.66 0.23 -1.17
N GLY A 203 -0.75 0.42 -2.46
CA GLY A 203 -1.83 -0.09 -3.28
C GLY A 203 -1.35 -0.81 -4.52
N VAL A 204 -2.22 -1.61 -5.10
CA VAL A 204 -1.97 -2.38 -6.32
C VAL A 204 -3.06 -2.19 -7.35
N ARG A 205 -2.69 -2.33 -8.61
CA ARG A 205 -3.58 -2.44 -9.76
C ARG A 205 -3.28 -3.74 -10.49
N ALA A 206 -4.32 -4.50 -10.86
CA ALA A 206 -4.14 -5.84 -11.41
C ALA A 206 -3.74 -5.85 -12.90
N MET A 207 -4.29 -4.93 -13.71
CA MET A 207 -4.08 -4.94 -15.17
C MET A 207 -3.69 -3.57 -15.73
N PRO A 208 -2.45 -3.35 -16.19
CA PRO A 208 -1.28 -4.18 -15.92
C PRO A 208 -0.94 -4.17 -14.44
N PHE A 209 -0.27 -5.24 -13.95
CA PHE A 209 0.10 -5.27 -12.55
C PHE A 209 1.08 -4.13 -12.23
N LEU A 210 0.68 -3.25 -11.33
CA LEU A 210 1.49 -2.15 -10.83
C LEU A 210 1.24 -2.01 -9.32
N ALA A 211 2.34 -1.94 -8.57
CA ALA A 211 2.29 -1.55 -7.17
C ALA A 211 2.71 -0.08 -7.05
N HIS A 212 2.05 0.66 -6.18
CA HIS A 212 2.33 2.06 -5.94
C HIS A 212 2.19 2.41 -4.47
N ALA A 213 2.93 3.41 -4.02
CA ALA A 213 2.85 3.90 -2.66
C ALA A 213 2.64 5.41 -2.67
N TRP A 214 1.74 5.88 -1.80
CA TRP A 214 1.46 7.30 -1.60
C TRP A 214 1.27 7.62 -0.12
N VAL A 215 1.12 8.89 0.21
CA VAL A 215 0.92 9.35 1.59
C VAL A 215 -0.42 10.07 1.70
N GLU A 216 -1.13 9.77 2.77
CA GLU A 216 -2.38 10.40 3.13
C GLU A 216 -2.26 11.14 4.45
N VAL A 217 -2.84 12.34 4.49
CA VAL A 217 -3.05 13.14 5.70
C VAL A 217 -4.53 13.48 5.75
N GLN A 218 -5.21 13.09 6.84
CA GLN A 218 -6.66 13.28 6.96
C GLN A 218 -7.46 12.77 5.74
N GLY A 219 -7.06 11.63 5.19
CA GLY A 219 -7.69 11.04 4.02
C GLY A 219 -7.37 11.70 2.67
N ARG A 220 -6.56 12.77 2.63
CA ARG A 220 -6.11 13.45 1.41
C ARG A 220 -4.73 12.95 0.98
N VAL A 221 -4.54 12.71 -0.29
CA VAL A 221 -3.24 12.39 -0.88
C VAL A 221 -2.37 13.65 -0.93
N VAL A 222 -1.14 13.57 -0.40
CA VAL A 222 -0.27 14.74 -0.24
C VAL A 222 1.03 14.69 -1.05
N ASN A 223 1.45 13.52 -1.54
CA ASN A 223 2.69 13.35 -2.29
C ASN A 223 2.48 12.78 -3.70
N ASP A 224 1.25 12.71 -4.14
CA ASP A 224 0.88 12.16 -5.45
C ASP A 224 -0.38 12.87 -6.00
N PHE A 225 -0.83 12.46 -7.19
CA PHE A 225 -2.05 13.02 -7.76
C PHE A 225 -3.30 12.58 -6.96
N PRO A 226 -4.28 13.46 -6.76
CA PRO A 226 -5.42 13.18 -5.87
C PRO A 226 -6.24 11.94 -6.24
N ARG A 227 -6.30 11.60 -7.54
CA ARG A 227 -7.05 10.45 -8.05
C ARG A 227 -6.28 9.13 -8.00
N VAL A 228 -5.10 9.06 -7.35
CA VAL A 228 -4.34 7.80 -7.24
C VAL A 228 -5.20 6.68 -6.65
N LYS A 229 -6.06 6.99 -5.70
CA LYS A 229 -7.00 6.04 -5.07
C LYS A 229 -7.98 5.38 -6.04
N THR A 230 -8.32 6.02 -7.15
CA THR A 230 -9.25 5.44 -8.13
C THR A 230 -8.57 4.43 -9.05
N PHE A 231 -7.24 4.45 -9.12
CA PHE A 231 -6.46 3.56 -9.98
C PHE A 231 -5.82 2.39 -9.23
N TYR A 232 -5.71 2.48 -7.90
CA TYR A 232 -5.06 1.48 -7.08
C TYR A 232 -5.95 1.07 -5.92
N HIS A 233 -6.03 -0.23 -5.67
CA HIS A 233 -6.67 -0.77 -4.48
C HIS A 233 -5.67 -0.77 -3.32
N SER A 234 -6.03 -0.15 -2.20
CA SER A 234 -5.17 -0.11 -1.02
C SER A 234 -4.99 -1.51 -0.42
N LEU A 235 -3.74 -1.92 -0.24
CA LEU A 235 -3.37 -3.17 0.43
C LEU A 235 -3.23 -2.97 1.92
N SER A 236 -2.53 -1.93 2.31
CA SER A 236 -2.21 -1.63 3.71
C SER A 236 -1.89 -0.16 3.90
N SER A 237 -2.15 0.33 5.11
CA SER A 237 -1.83 1.68 5.57
C SER A 237 -0.91 1.60 6.79
N TYR A 238 0.17 2.38 6.79
CA TYR A 238 1.22 2.38 7.80
C TYR A 238 1.38 3.76 8.44
#